data_8b7be522f2da6b49b4320674136c1501
#
_entry.id   8b7be522f2da6b49b4320674136c1501
#
_cell.length_a   1.000
_cell.length_b   1.000
_cell.length_c   1.000
_cell.angle_alpha   90.00
_cell.angle_beta   90.00
_cell.angle_gamma   90.00
#
_symmetry.space_group_name_H-M   'P 1'
#
loop_
_entity.id
_entity.type
_entity.pdbx_description
1 polymer ?
#
loop_
_entity_poly.entity_id
_entity_poly.type
_entity_poly.pdbx_seq_one_letter_code
_entity_poly.pdbx_strand_id
1 'polypeptide(L)'
;MKGIILAGGSGTRLYPITRGISKQLIPVYDKPMIYYPLSTLMLAGIRDILVISTPEYLPLFEELLGDGSSLGLNFSYKVQAQPNGLAEAFILGEDFIGDDSVCLILGDNIYYGAGLSDLVQSAAKKTDGATVFGYHVNDPERFGVVDFDDQMHALSIEEKPAHPKSNYAVTGLYFYDNQVVDIAKNIKPSDRGELEITDVNKEYLRQGKLDVKLMGRGYAWLDTGTHDSMLEAANFIATIEKRQNLKVASLEEIAYRMGYINKDQLVELAQPLKKNDYGQYLLRLAQQD
;
A
#
# COMPACT_ATOMS: atom_id res chain seq x y z
N MET A 1 -4.47 -11.03 -10.68
CA MET A 1 -3.47 -10.52 -9.70
C MET A 1 -4.13 -10.40 -8.35
N LYS A 2 -3.48 -10.83 -7.30
CA LYS A 2 -3.90 -10.72 -5.90
C LYS A 2 -3.26 -9.51 -5.24
N GLY A 3 -3.89 -8.97 -4.18
CA GLY A 3 -3.32 -7.89 -3.38
C GLY A 3 -2.99 -8.35 -1.97
N ILE A 4 -1.91 -7.87 -1.39
CA ILE A 4 -1.58 -8.05 0.03
C ILE A 4 -1.37 -6.67 0.66
N ILE A 5 -2.07 -6.39 1.75
CA ILE A 5 -1.80 -5.25 2.62
C ILE A 5 -1.09 -5.78 3.86
N LEU A 6 0.16 -5.38 4.05
CA LEU A 6 0.89 -5.73 5.27
C LEU A 6 0.67 -4.64 6.33
N ALA A 7 -0.20 -4.94 7.28
CA ALA A 7 -0.62 -4.05 8.36
C ALA A 7 -0.13 -4.56 9.74
N GLY A 8 1.09 -5.09 9.76
CA GLY A 8 1.77 -5.58 10.96
C GLY A 8 2.73 -4.56 11.58
N GLY A 9 3.54 -5.05 12.50
CA GLY A 9 4.57 -4.27 13.19
C GLY A 9 4.14 -3.70 14.53
N SER A 10 5.10 -3.45 15.42
CA SER A 10 4.87 -3.01 16.80
C SER A 10 4.51 -1.53 16.94
N GLY A 11 4.73 -0.72 15.91
CA GLY A 11 4.44 0.72 15.93
C GLY A 11 5.16 1.53 17.02
N THR A 12 6.23 1.02 17.59
CA THR A 12 6.89 1.60 18.79
C THR A 12 7.36 3.04 18.61
N ARG A 13 7.69 3.45 17.38
CA ARG A 13 8.06 4.84 17.07
C ARG A 13 6.93 5.85 17.31
N LEU A 14 5.67 5.36 17.38
CA LEU A 14 4.48 6.18 17.61
C LEU A 14 3.92 6.03 19.03
N TYR A 15 4.67 5.44 19.96
CA TYR A 15 4.25 5.42 21.37
C TYR A 15 4.10 6.86 21.89
N PRO A 16 3.09 7.14 22.76
CA PRO A 16 2.18 6.14 23.38
C PRO A 16 0.93 5.77 22.54
N ILE A 17 0.69 6.41 21.38
CA ILE A 17 -0.56 6.21 20.59
C ILE A 17 -0.79 4.73 20.26
N THR A 18 0.23 4.05 19.74
CA THR A 18 0.17 2.65 19.30
C THR A 18 0.28 1.62 20.43
N ARG A 19 0.13 2.03 21.69
CA ARG A 19 0.00 1.08 22.79
C ARG A 19 -1.38 0.43 22.90
N GLY A 20 -2.39 1.06 22.32
CA GLY A 20 -3.78 0.58 22.40
C GLY A 20 -4.45 0.40 21.06
N ILE A 21 -3.74 0.66 19.95
CA ILE A 21 -4.31 0.55 18.61
C ILE A 21 -3.21 0.27 17.58
N SER A 22 -3.53 -0.54 16.56
CA SER A 22 -2.66 -0.70 15.40
C SER A 22 -2.42 0.65 14.71
N LYS A 23 -1.19 0.91 14.28
CA LYS A 23 -0.82 2.11 13.53
C LYS A 23 -1.77 2.37 12.35
N GLN A 24 -2.09 1.34 11.59
CA GLN A 24 -2.88 1.42 10.37
C GLN A 24 -4.38 1.69 10.61
N LEU A 25 -4.82 1.65 11.87
CA LEU A 25 -6.17 2.04 12.30
C LEU A 25 -6.25 3.49 12.81
N ILE A 26 -5.09 4.15 13.02
CA ILE A 26 -5.06 5.56 13.40
C ILE A 26 -5.62 6.40 12.25
N PRO A 27 -6.46 7.43 12.54
CA PRO A 27 -6.99 8.28 11.48
C PRO A 27 -5.89 9.15 10.86
N VAL A 28 -5.89 9.24 9.54
CA VAL A 28 -5.18 10.24 8.77
C VAL A 28 -6.23 11.17 8.20
N TYR A 29 -6.38 12.33 8.80
CA TYR A 29 -7.45 13.31 8.61
C TYR A 29 -8.83 12.75 8.95
N ASP A 30 -9.61 12.26 7.99
CA ASP A 30 -11.03 11.90 8.15
C ASP A 30 -11.34 10.39 8.02
N LYS A 31 -10.31 9.55 7.85
CA LYS A 31 -10.50 8.10 7.69
C LYS A 31 -9.32 7.28 8.23
N PRO A 32 -9.49 5.98 8.53
CA PRO A 32 -8.40 5.12 8.97
C PRO A 32 -7.27 5.05 7.94
N MET A 33 -6.02 5.01 8.42
CA MET A 33 -4.83 4.96 7.57
C MET A 33 -4.87 3.85 6.52
N ILE A 34 -5.38 2.67 6.86
CA ILE A 34 -5.45 1.52 5.93
C ILE A 34 -6.29 1.78 4.68
N TYR A 35 -7.19 2.77 4.70
CA TYR A 35 -8.00 3.14 3.53
C TYR A 35 -7.14 3.64 2.37
N TYR A 36 -6.02 4.28 2.65
CA TYR A 36 -5.12 4.82 1.61
C TYR A 36 -4.41 3.72 0.81
N PRO A 37 -3.68 2.76 1.42
CA PRO A 37 -3.12 1.65 0.67
C PRO A 37 -4.19 0.76 0.03
N LEU A 38 -5.33 0.54 0.69
CA LEU A 38 -6.45 -0.19 0.11
C LEU A 38 -6.98 0.49 -1.15
N SER A 39 -7.15 1.82 -1.12
CA SER A 39 -7.55 2.60 -2.30
C SER A 39 -6.58 2.44 -3.47
N THR A 40 -5.27 2.35 -3.19
CA THR A 40 -4.25 2.15 -4.22
C THR A 40 -4.39 0.79 -4.90
N LEU A 41 -4.66 -0.29 -4.15
CA LEU A 41 -4.95 -1.61 -4.72
C LEU A 41 -6.24 -1.59 -5.56
N MET A 42 -7.28 -0.94 -5.07
CA MET A 42 -8.54 -0.78 -5.83
C MET A 42 -8.33 -0.04 -7.15
N LEU A 43 -7.57 1.06 -7.14
CA LEU A 43 -7.20 1.82 -8.34
C LEU A 43 -6.36 0.99 -9.33
N ALA A 44 -5.56 0.05 -8.84
CA ALA A 44 -4.83 -0.90 -9.68
C ALA A 44 -5.72 -1.97 -10.33
N GLY A 45 -7.00 -2.05 -9.96
CA GLY A 45 -7.94 -3.05 -10.45
C GLY A 45 -7.92 -4.36 -9.66
N ILE A 46 -7.29 -4.37 -8.48
CA ILE A 46 -7.16 -5.55 -7.63
C ILE A 46 -8.36 -5.65 -6.69
N ARG A 47 -9.04 -6.80 -6.71
CA ARG A 47 -10.27 -7.02 -5.94
C ARG A 47 -10.15 -8.12 -4.88
N ASP A 48 -9.26 -9.10 -5.08
CA ASP A 48 -8.95 -10.14 -4.09
C ASP A 48 -7.79 -9.65 -3.24
N ILE A 49 -8.00 -9.39 -1.96
CA ILE A 49 -7.04 -8.70 -1.08
C ILE A 49 -6.90 -9.47 0.23
N LEU A 50 -5.65 -9.78 0.57
CA LEU A 50 -5.27 -10.36 1.86
C LEU A 50 -4.74 -9.27 2.78
N VAL A 51 -5.34 -9.13 3.95
CA VAL A 51 -4.83 -8.27 5.03
C VAL A 51 -4.03 -9.12 6.00
N ILE A 52 -2.76 -8.80 6.16
CA ILE A 52 -1.86 -9.48 7.11
C ILE A 52 -1.59 -8.54 8.29
N SER A 53 -1.88 -8.98 9.51
CA SER A 53 -1.65 -8.20 10.72
C SER A 53 -1.24 -9.08 11.90
N THR A 54 -0.94 -8.44 13.03
CA THR A 54 -0.61 -9.15 14.28
C THR A 54 -1.86 -9.86 14.85
N PRO A 55 -1.68 -10.90 15.69
CA PRO A 55 -2.82 -11.60 16.31
C PRO A 55 -3.73 -10.67 17.10
N GLU A 56 -3.16 -9.63 17.72
CA GLU A 56 -3.89 -8.67 18.56
C GLU A 56 -4.81 -7.76 17.74
N TYR A 57 -4.36 -7.32 16.56
CA TYR A 57 -5.08 -6.29 15.80
C TYR A 57 -5.86 -6.84 14.60
N LEU A 58 -5.60 -8.06 14.15
CA LEU A 58 -6.31 -8.64 13.00
C LEU A 58 -7.83 -8.59 13.14
N PRO A 59 -8.42 -8.93 14.32
CA PRO A 59 -9.88 -8.86 14.51
C PRO A 59 -10.47 -7.45 14.29
N LEU A 60 -9.69 -6.39 14.57
CA LEU A 60 -10.15 -5.01 14.35
C LEU A 60 -10.19 -4.65 12.86
N PHE A 61 -9.28 -5.21 12.05
CA PHE A 61 -9.36 -5.06 10.60
C PHE A 61 -10.52 -5.86 10.01
N GLU A 62 -10.81 -7.05 10.53
CA GLU A 62 -11.98 -7.85 10.15
C GLU A 62 -13.27 -7.10 10.47
N GLU A 63 -13.37 -6.47 11.65
CA GLU A 63 -14.52 -5.65 12.04
C GLU A 63 -14.68 -4.41 11.14
N LEU A 64 -13.56 -3.72 10.82
CA LEU A 64 -13.57 -2.50 10.01
C LEU A 64 -13.94 -2.74 8.55
N LEU A 65 -13.37 -3.78 7.94
CA LEU A 65 -13.41 -4.00 6.49
C LEU A 65 -14.43 -5.08 6.06
N GLY A 66 -14.83 -5.96 6.98
CA GLY A 66 -15.73 -7.07 6.70
C GLY A 66 -15.17 -8.07 5.69
N ASP A 67 -16.02 -8.62 4.84
CA ASP A 67 -15.66 -9.53 3.75
C ASP A 67 -15.36 -8.82 2.41
N GLY A 68 -15.58 -7.50 2.35
CA GLY A 68 -15.38 -6.67 1.16
C GLY A 68 -16.54 -6.66 0.17
N SER A 69 -17.54 -7.53 0.33
CA SER A 69 -18.62 -7.70 -0.65
C SER A 69 -19.41 -6.41 -0.90
N SER A 70 -19.59 -5.57 0.12
CA SER A 70 -20.26 -4.28 0.01
C SER A 70 -19.55 -3.30 -0.94
N LEU A 71 -18.25 -3.46 -1.14
CA LEU A 71 -17.42 -2.67 -2.06
C LEU A 71 -17.12 -3.42 -3.37
N GLY A 72 -17.71 -4.62 -3.56
CA GLY A 72 -17.40 -5.49 -4.69
C GLY A 72 -15.98 -6.07 -4.65
N LEU A 73 -15.41 -6.20 -3.45
CA LEU A 73 -14.10 -6.78 -3.15
C LEU A 73 -14.26 -8.13 -2.44
N ASN A 74 -13.14 -8.86 -2.29
CA ASN A 74 -13.06 -10.07 -1.49
C ASN A 74 -11.86 -9.93 -0.53
N PHE A 75 -12.12 -9.80 0.76
CA PHE A 75 -11.07 -9.76 1.77
C PHE A 75 -10.81 -11.14 2.35
N SER A 76 -9.54 -11.42 2.57
CA SER A 76 -9.02 -12.53 3.37
C SER A 76 -8.11 -11.97 4.45
N TYR A 77 -7.92 -12.70 5.53
CA TYR A 77 -7.18 -12.24 6.70
C TYR A 77 -6.18 -13.29 7.15
N LYS A 78 -4.96 -12.88 7.51
CA LYS A 78 -3.90 -13.78 7.96
C LYS A 78 -3.09 -13.15 9.09
N VAL A 79 -2.74 -13.96 10.07
CA VAL A 79 -1.89 -13.54 11.19
C VAL A 79 -0.42 -13.60 10.79
N GLN A 80 0.32 -12.51 11.06
CA GLN A 80 1.77 -12.51 11.18
C GLN A 80 2.12 -12.45 12.68
N ALA A 81 2.55 -13.58 13.23
CA ALA A 81 2.77 -13.71 14.69
C ALA A 81 4.02 -12.96 15.18
N GLN A 82 5.03 -12.78 14.32
CA GLN A 82 6.29 -12.11 14.62
C GLN A 82 6.68 -11.19 13.45
N PRO A 83 7.38 -10.07 13.70
CA PRO A 83 7.80 -9.15 12.65
C PRO A 83 9.06 -9.68 11.91
N ASN A 84 8.93 -10.81 11.21
CA ASN A 84 10.02 -11.49 10.53
C ASN A 84 10.44 -10.85 9.19
N GLY A 85 9.92 -9.66 8.88
CA GLY A 85 10.25 -8.90 7.67
C GLY A 85 9.11 -8.86 6.64
N LEU A 86 9.27 -7.99 5.65
CA LEU A 86 8.21 -7.73 4.66
C LEU A 86 8.00 -8.90 3.71
N ALA A 87 9.07 -9.61 3.34
CA ALA A 87 8.99 -10.72 2.39
C ALA A 87 8.28 -11.96 2.97
N GLU A 88 8.14 -12.07 4.30
CA GLU A 88 7.32 -13.12 4.92
C GLU A 88 5.86 -13.08 4.46
N ALA A 89 5.37 -11.91 4.05
CA ALA A 89 4.01 -11.76 3.55
C ALA A 89 3.68 -12.70 2.38
N PHE A 90 4.66 -13.00 1.51
CA PHE A 90 4.47 -13.94 0.40
C PHE A 90 4.42 -15.40 0.86
N ILE A 91 5.16 -15.74 1.89
CA ILE A 91 5.15 -17.09 2.49
C ILE A 91 3.83 -17.32 3.21
N LEU A 92 3.39 -16.35 4.02
CA LEU A 92 2.10 -16.41 4.71
C LEU A 92 0.93 -16.41 3.74
N GLY A 93 1.06 -15.69 2.64
CA GLY A 93 0.02 -15.53 1.62
C GLY A 93 0.05 -16.58 0.52
N GLU A 94 0.93 -17.59 0.56
CA GLU A 94 1.13 -18.56 -0.52
C GLU A 94 -0.18 -19.19 -1.02
N ASP A 95 -1.00 -19.74 -0.11
CA ASP A 95 -2.27 -20.36 -0.46
C ASP A 95 -3.25 -19.37 -1.10
N PHE A 96 -3.23 -18.11 -0.63
CA PHE A 96 -4.07 -17.04 -1.17
C PHE A 96 -3.59 -16.59 -2.55
N ILE A 97 -2.28 -16.47 -2.74
CA ILE A 97 -1.67 -16.08 -4.01
C ILE A 97 -1.94 -17.15 -5.06
N GLY A 98 -1.76 -18.45 -4.72
CA GLY A 98 -1.86 -19.54 -5.66
C GLY A 98 -0.92 -19.36 -6.84
N ASP A 99 -1.44 -19.48 -8.05
CA ASP A 99 -0.67 -19.30 -9.30
C ASP A 99 -0.69 -17.87 -9.84
N ASP A 100 -1.31 -16.92 -9.11
CA ASP A 100 -1.44 -15.55 -9.54
C ASP A 100 -0.17 -14.72 -9.30
N SER A 101 -0.04 -13.61 -10.05
CA SER A 101 0.84 -12.50 -9.68
C SER A 101 0.28 -11.76 -8.47
N VAL A 102 1.13 -11.04 -7.75
CA VAL A 102 0.75 -10.38 -6.49
C VAL A 102 1.29 -8.97 -6.38
N CYS A 103 0.47 -8.08 -5.84
CA CYS A 103 0.87 -6.74 -5.41
C CYS A 103 0.94 -6.72 -3.87
N LEU A 104 2.09 -6.34 -3.32
CA LEU A 104 2.25 -6.05 -1.89
C LEU A 104 2.27 -4.54 -1.69
N ILE A 105 1.47 -4.05 -0.75
CA ILE A 105 1.50 -2.67 -0.29
C ILE A 105 1.63 -2.61 1.23
N LEU A 106 2.44 -1.67 1.71
CA LEU A 106 2.58 -1.43 3.15
C LEU A 106 1.39 -0.64 3.66
N GLY A 107 0.79 -1.11 4.75
CA GLY A 107 -0.45 -0.57 5.32
C GLY A 107 -0.37 0.86 5.87
N ASP A 108 0.83 1.43 5.92
CA ASP A 108 1.13 2.77 6.41
C ASP A 108 1.65 3.72 5.32
N ASN A 109 1.58 3.32 4.05
CA ASN A 109 2.00 4.15 2.93
C ASN A 109 0.81 4.81 2.24
N ILE A 110 0.93 6.09 1.99
CA ILE A 110 -0.08 6.92 1.33
C ILE A 110 0.49 7.40 -0.01
N TYR A 111 -0.27 7.18 -1.07
CA TYR A 111 0.06 7.65 -2.43
C TYR A 111 -0.99 8.62 -2.92
N TYR A 112 -0.54 9.72 -3.51
CA TYR A 112 -1.40 10.70 -4.16
C TYR A 112 -0.71 11.29 -5.40
N GLY A 113 -1.45 11.53 -6.45
CA GLY A 113 -0.93 12.20 -7.64
C GLY A 113 -1.81 12.00 -8.86
N ALA A 114 -1.72 12.96 -9.78
CA ALA A 114 -2.38 12.86 -11.08
C ALA A 114 -1.80 11.68 -11.87
N GLY A 115 -2.67 10.80 -12.40
CA GLY A 115 -2.25 9.61 -13.13
C GLY A 115 -1.83 8.42 -12.26
N LEU A 116 -2.04 8.46 -10.93
CA LEU A 116 -1.74 7.33 -10.05
C LEU A 116 -2.46 6.06 -10.51
N SER A 117 -3.74 6.15 -10.90
CA SER A 117 -4.51 5.02 -11.40
C SER A 117 -3.85 4.38 -12.64
N ASP A 118 -3.47 5.18 -13.63
CA ASP A 118 -2.81 4.68 -14.84
C ASP A 118 -1.45 4.03 -14.52
N LEU A 119 -0.69 4.65 -13.60
CA LEU A 119 0.61 4.16 -13.16
C LEU A 119 0.49 2.77 -12.54
N VAL A 120 -0.41 2.58 -11.56
CA VAL A 120 -0.57 1.30 -10.86
C VAL A 120 -1.25 0.24 -11.75
N GLN A 121 -2.20 0.62 -12.61
CA GLN A 121 -2.80 -0.30 -13.59
C GLN A 121 -1.78 -0.79 -14.61
N SER A 122 -0.86 0.08 -15.05
CA SER A 122 0.20 -0.33 -15.97
C SER A 122 1.15 -1.35 -15.32
N ALA A 123 1.44 -1.20 -14.02
CA ALA A 123 2.23 -2.17 -13.26
C ALA A 123 1.46 -3.49 -13.06
N ALA A 124 0.16 -3.42 -12.75
CA ALA A 124 -0.69 -4.60 -12.55
C ALA A 124 -0.87 -5.46 -13.81
N LYS A 125 -0.71 -4.88 -15.00
CA LYS A 125 -0.78 -5.60 -16.28
C LYS A 125 0.50 -6.37 -16.62
N LYS A 126 1.61 -6.08 -15.96
CA LYS A 126 2.87 -6.80 -16.18
C LYS A 126 2.81 -8.15 -15.49
N THR A 127 3.02 -9.22 -16.24
CA THR A 127 2.86 -10.61 -15.79
C THR A 127 4.18 -11.34 -15.57
N ASP A 128 5.32 -10.74 -15.92
CA ASP A 128 6.66 -11.31 -15.75
C ASP A 128 7.58 -10.33 -15.03
N GLY A 129 8.32 -10.80 -14.05
CA GLY A 129 9.25 -10.02 -13.26
C GLY A 129 8.60 -9.18 -12.18
N ALA A 130 9.30 -8.14 -11.77
CA ALA A 130 8.91 -7.23 -10.71
C ALA A 130 8.82 -5.78 -11.20
N THR A 131 7.89 -5.02 -10.63
CA THR A 131 7.84 -3.56 -10.77
C THR A 131 7.80 -2.93 -9.37
N VAL A 132 8.73 -2.02 -9.12
CA VAL A 132 8.82 -1.22 -7.90
C VAL A 132 8.82 0.27 -8.25
N PHE A 133 8.62 1.14 -7.25
CA PHE A 133 8.51 2.58 -7.48
C PHE A 133 9.61 3.31 -6.73
N GLY A 134 10.37 4.12 -7.46
CA GLY A 134 11.39 5.01 -6.92
C GLY A 134 10.84 6.41 -6.69
N TYR A 135 11.07 6.96 -5.51
CA TYR A 135 10.67 8.31 -5.12
C TYR A 135 11.87 9.08 -4.59
N HIS A 136 12.06 10.32 -5.05
CA HIS A 136 13.18 11.15 -4.62
C HIS A 136 12.94 11.70 -3.22
N VAL A 137 13.85 11.42 -2.28
CA VAL A 137 13.78 11.80 -0.86
C VAL A 137 15.04 12.54 -0.42
N ASN A 138 14.97 13.24 0.71
CA ASN A 138 16.11 13.94 1.30
C ASN A 138 16.92 13.07 2.28
N ASP A 139 16.34 11.98 2.78
CA ASP A 139 16.86 11.08 3.81
C ASP A 139 16.86 9.61 3.33
N PRO A 140 17.55 9.30 2.19
CA PRO A 140 17.49 7.99 1.54
C PRO A 140 18.00 6.84 2.42
N GLU A 141 18.89 7.12 3.38
CA GLU A 141 19.45 6.11 4.30
C GLU A 141 18.40 5.39 5.18
N ARG A 142 17.18 5.89 5.21
CA ARG A 142 16.07 5.27 5.95
C ARG A 142 15.37 4.15 5.19
N PHE A 143 15.61 4.03 3.89
CA PHE A 143 14.85 3.21 2.95
C PHE A 143 15.73 2.23 2.17
N GLY A 144 15.11 1.33 1.41
CA GLY A 144 15.79 0.69 0.30
C GLY A 144 16.10 1.74 -0.77
N VAL A 145 17.36 1.81 -1.22
CA VAL A 145 17.82 2.82 -2.19
C VAL A 145 18.19 2.14 -3.49
N VAL A 146 17.68 2.66 -4.60
CA VAL A 146 18.04 2.20 -5.93
C VAL A 146 19.03 3.16 -6.59
N ASP A 147 20.10 2.60 -7.18
CA ASP A 147 21.09 3.31 -7.96
C ASP A 147 20.87 3.07 -9.46
N PHE A 148 21.18 4.04 -10.31
CA PHE A 148 20.88 4.03 -11.75
C PHE A 148 22.11 4.34 -12.58
N ASP A 149 22.14 3.82 -13.80
CA ASP A 149 23.04 4.29 -14.84
C ASP A 149 22.53 5.58 -15.50
N ASP A 150 23.32 6.11 -16.45
CA ASP A 150 22.97 7.32 -17.19
C ASP A 150 21.71 7.17 -18.07
N GLN A 151 21.24 5.95 -18.29
CA GLN A 151 20.03 5.61 -19.05
C GLN A 151 18.85 5.30 -18.14
N MET A 152 19.00 5.51 -16.83
CA MET A 152 17.99 5.24 -15.79
C MET A 152 17.64 3.76 -15.64
N HIS A 153 18.55 2.82 -15.95
CA HIS A 153 18.41 1.43 -15.59
C HIS A 153 18.95 1.21 -14.18
N ALA A 154 18.24 0.42 -13.39
CA ALA A 154 18.67 0.08 -12.04
C ALA A 154 19.96 -0.74 -12.07
N LEU A 155 20.99 -0.25 -11.38
CA LEU A 155 22.30 -0.89 -11.23
C LEU A 155 22.38 -1.70 -9.94
N SER A 156 21.90 -1.14 -8.87
CA SER A 156 21.91 -1.78 -7.55
C SER A 156 20.72 -1.32 -6.70
N ILE A 157 20.41 -2.13 -5.71
CA ILE A 157 19.43 -1.80 -4.68
C ILE A 157 19.99 -2.22 -3.33
N GLU A 158 19.97 -1.31 -2.35
CA GLU A 158 20.59 -1.51 -1.04
C GLU A 158 19.60 -1.13 0.08
N GLU A 159 19.47 -2.00 1.10
CA GLU A 159 18.61 -1.74 2.25
C GLU A 159 19.31 -0.82 3.24
N LYS A 160 18.72 0.35 3.51
CA LYS A 160 19.19 1.34 4.50
C LYS A 160 20.71 1.56 4.46
N PRO A 161 21.28 1.92 3.32
CA PRO A 161 22.73 2.07 3.19
C PRO A 161 23.23 3.22 4.05
N ALA A 162 24.37 3.03 4.75
CA ALA A 162 25.01 4.12 5.51
C ALA A 162 25.52 5.27 4.60
N HIS A 163 25.81 4.94 3.35
CA HIS A 163 26.26 5.89 2.31
C HIS A 163 25.45 5.65 1.04
N PRO A 164 24.24 6.26 0.93
CA PRO A 164 23.38 6.08 -0.23
C PRO A 164 24.04 6.55 -1.52
N LYS A 165 23.92 5.76 -2.60
CA LYS A 165 24.46 6.12 -3.92
C LYS A 165 23.54 7.04 -4.70
N SER A 166 22.28 7.11 -4.32
CA SER A 166 21.27 7.99 -4.92
C SER A 166 20.28 8.47 -3.86
N ASN A 167 19.42 9.41 -4.25
CA ASN A 167 18.30 9.88 -3.42
C ASN A 167 16.96 9.18 -3.76
N TYR A 168 16.98 8.09 -4.55
CA TYR A 168 15.76 7.39 -4.90
C TYR A 168 15.47 6.25 -3.95
N ALA A 169 14.52 6.49 -3.05
CA ALA A 169 13.97 5.47 -2.15
C ALA A 169 12.98 4.57 -2.90
N VAL A 170 13.03 3.28 -2.64
CA VAL A 170 11.99 2.35 -3.07
C VAL A 170 10.80 2.48 -2.12
N THR A 171 9.64 2.79 -2.67
CA THR A 171 8.42 2.98 -1.88
C THR A 171 7.83 1.63 -1.44
N GLY A 172 6.86 1.66 -0.53
CA GLY A 172 6.20 0.46 -0.02
C GLY A 172 5.10 -0.11 -0.93
N LEU A 173 5.31 -0.11 -2.25
CA LEU A 173 4.38 -0.64 -3.25
C LEU A 173 5.16 -1.49 -4.26
N TYR A 174 4.82 -2.76 -4.36
CA TYR A 174 5.57 -3.77 -5.10
C TYR A 174 4.64 -4.64 -5.90
N PHE A 175 4.95 -4.87 -7.19
CA PHE A 175 4.24 -5.79 -8.06
C PHE A 175 5.20 -6.90 -8.50
N TYR A 176 4.78 -8.15 -8.33
CA TYR A 176 5.61 -9.31 -8.62
C TYR A 176 4.84 -10.36 -9.42
N ASP A 177 5.56 -11.10 -10.26
CA ASP A 177 5.06 -12.35 -10.79
C ASP A 177 5.03 -13.44 -9.69
N ASN A 178 4.53 -14.63 -10.02
CA ASN A 178 4.34 -15.71 -9.05
C ASN A 178 5.66 -16.26 -8.46
N GLN A 179 6.82 -16.07 -9.12
CA GLN A 179 8.12 -16.51 -8.62
C GLN A 179 8.49 -15.89 -7.26
N VAL A 180 7.83 -14.78 -6.88
CA VAL A 180 8.11 -14.10 -5.61
C VAL A 180 7.95 -15.01 -4.40
N VAL A 181 7.02 -15.97 -4.43
CA VAL A 181 6.80 -16.91 -3.33
C VAL A 181 8.03 -17.79 -3.12
N ASP A 182 8.56 -18.36 -4.19
CA ASP A 182 9.77 -19.20 -4.12
C ASP A 182 11.01 -18.36 -3.78
N ILE A 183 11.12 -17.16 -4.31
CA ILE A 183 12.21 -16.24 -3.97
C ILE A 183 12.16 -15.92 -2.47
N ALA A 184 10.99 -15.55 -1.92
CA ALA A 184 10.83 -15.25 -0.51
C ALA A 184 11.18 -16.43 0.41
N LYS A 185 10.89 -17.66 0.01
CA LYS A 185 11.28 -18.87 0.76
C LYS A 185 12.79 -19.13 0.76
N ASN A 186 13.52 -18.64 -0.23
CA ASN A 186 14.95 -18.93 -0.42
C ASN A 186 15.89 -17.80 0.02
N ILE A 187 15.40 -16.58 0.28
CA ILE A 187 16.22 -15.51 0.87
C ILE A 187 16.55 -15.85 2.34
N LYS A 188 17.67 -15.30 2.82
CA LYS A 188 18.10 -15.47 4.21
C LYS A 188 17.73 -14.25 5.03
N PRO A 189 17.39 -14.44 6.31
CA PRO A 189 17.22 -13.32 7.23
C PRO A 189 18.47 -12.43 7.27
N SER A 190 18.25 -11.12 7.31
CA SER A 190 19.33 -10.14 7.52
C SER A 190 19.90 -10.21 8.94
N ASP A 191 20.93 -9.41 9.23
CA ASP A 191 21.49 -9.28 10.59
C ASP A 191 20.44 -8.82 11.63
N ARG A 192 19.32 -8.26 11.17
CA ARG A 192 18.16 -7.91 12.01
C ARG A 192 17.20 -9.07 12.25
N GLY A 193 17.44 -10.22 11.63
CA GLY A 193 16.55 -11.39 11.68
C GLY A 193 15.32 -11.28 10.75
N GLU A 194 15.29 -10.30 9.84
CA GLU A 194 14.16 -10.02 8.95
C GLU A 194 14.40 -10.55 7.53
N LEU A 195 13.35 -11.10 6.89
CA LEU A 195 13.32 -11.40 5.48
C LEU A 195 13.07 -10.10 4.70
N GLU A 196 14.15 -9.53 4.17
CA GLU A 196 14.12 -8.19 3.57
C GLU A 196 13.48 -8.21 2.17
N ILE A 197 12.55 -7.29 1.93
CA ILE A 197 11.98 -7.09 0.59
C ILE A 197 13.04 -6.65 -0.42
N THR A 198 14.06 -5.95 0.04
CA THR A 198 15.20 -5.53 -0.78
C THR A 198 15.96 -6.72 -1.35
N ASP A 199 16.06 -7.84 -0.63
CA ASP A 199 16.73 -9.05 -1.14
C ASP A 199 15.88 -9.77 -2.19
N VAL A 200 14.55 -9.72 -2.07
CA VAL A 200 13.64 -10.14 -3.15
C VAL A 200 13.89 -9.30 -4.41
N ASN A 201 13.93 -7.97 -4.26
CA ASN A 201 14.18 -7.05 -5.39
C ASN A 201 15.57 -7.26 -6.01
N LYS A 202 16.61 -7.55 -5.21
CA LYS A 202 17.95 -7.89 -5.72
C LYS A 202 17.92 -9.16 -6.59
N GLU A 203 17.13 -10.16 -6.22
CA GLU A 203 17.01 -11.38 -7.02
C GLU A 203 16.37 -11.08 -8.38
N TYR A 204 15.31 -10.28 -8.43
CA TYR A 204 14.72 -9.84 -9.70
C TYR A 204 15.70 -8.97 -10.52
N LEU A 205 16.47 -8.09 -9.87
CA LEU A 205 17.50 -7.30 -10.54
C LEU A 205 18.59 -8.21 -11.14
N ARG A 206 19.06 -9.23 -10.41
CA ARG A 206 20.04 -10.23 -10.87
C ARG A 206 19.54 -11.00 -12.10
N GLN A 207 18.23 -11.25 -12.16
CA GLN A 207 17.58 -11.91 -13.30
C GLN A 207 17.34 -10.99 -14.50
N GLY A 208 17.61 -9.68 -14.36
CA GLY A 208 17.26 -8.67 -15.38
C GLY A 208 15.75 -8.44 -15.52
N LYS A 209 14.97 -8.73 -14.46
CA LYS A 209 13.51 -8.68 -14.45
C LYS A 209 12.93 -7.62 -13.49
N LEU A 210 13.76 -6.75 -12.92
CA LEU A 210 13.31 -5.64 -12.08
C LEU A 210 13.07 -4.38 -12.93
N ASP A 211 11.83 -3.89 -12.92
CA ASP A 211 11.44 -2.61 -13.48
C ASP A 211 11.28 -1.59 -12.35
N VAL A 212 11.94 -0.43 -12.46
CA VAL A 212 11.82 0.66 -11.49
C VAL A 212 11.13 1.83 -12.15
N LYS A 213 9.88 2.11 -11.74
CA LYS A 213 9.10 3.26 -12.22
C LYS A 213 9.33 4.44 -11.29
N LEU A 214 9.79 5.57 -11.84
CA LEU A 214 9.99 6.77 -11.04
C LEU A 214 8.68 7.55 -10.87
N MET A 215 8.36 7.84 -9.62
CA MET A 215 7.30 8.77 -9.25
C MET A 215 7.90 10.18 -9.26
N GLY A 216 7.66 10.92 -10.36
CA GLY A 216 8.18 12.26 -10.56
C GLY A 216 7.41 13.34 -9.81
N ARG A 217 7.61 14.59 -10.25
CA ARG A 217 6.88 15.75 -9.71
C ARG A 217 5.37 15.57 -9.92
N GLY A 218 4.58 15.95 -8.93
CA GLY A 218 3.13 15.79 -8.95
C GLY A 218 2.61 14.53 -8.25
N TYR A 219 3.52 13.64 -7.83
CA TYR A 219 3.21 12.56 -6.90
C TYR A 219 3.64 12.94 -5.48
N ALA A 220 2.85 12.51 -4.51
CA ALA A 220 3.22 12.48 -3.11
C ALA A 220 3.21 11.04 -2.63
N TRP A 221 4.33 10.63 -2.04
CA TRP A 221 4.45 9.43 -1.25
C TRP A 221 4.74 9.83 0.19
N LEU A 222 3.87 9.45 1.12
CA LEU A 222 3.93 9.83 2.51
C LEU A 222 4.10 8.55 3.34
N ASP A 223 5.22 8.45 4.05
CA ASP A 223 5.43 7.46 5.10
C ASP A 223 4.90 8.03 6.41
N THR A 224 4.02 7.34 7.09
CA THR A 224 3.47 7.79 8.36
C THR A 224 4.25 7.22 9.56
N GLY A 225 5.59 7.14 9.44
CA GLY A 225 6.47 6.43 10.36
C GLY A 225 6.75 7.14 11.68
N THR A 226 6.50 8.44 11.78
CA THR A 226 6.72 9.29 12.96
C THR A 226 5.50 10.14 13.25
N HIS A 227 5.44 10.78 14.42
CA HIS A 227 4.36 11.70 14.77
C HIS A 227 4.30 12.89 13.80
N ASP A 228 5.46 13.45 13.43
CA ASP A 228 5.54 14.57 12.50
C ASP A 228 5.09 14.17 11.09
N SER A 229 5.59 13.05 10.54
CA SER A 229 5.18 12.58 9.21
C SER A 229 3.69 12.20 9.15
N MET A 230 3.11 11.72 10.25
CA MET A 230 1.67 11.47 10.34
C MET A 230 0.86 12.77 10.33
N LEU A 231 1.32 13.80 11.06
CA LEU A 231 0.69 15.12 11.06
C LEU A 231 0.79 15.78 9.69
N GLU A 232 1.95 15.70 9.04
CA GLU A 232 2.16 16.20 7.67
C GLU A 232 1.24 15.51 6.68
N ALA A 233 1.11 14.19 6.74
CA ALA A 233 0.19 13.43 5.90
C ALA A 233 -1.25 13.87 6.11
N ALA A 234 -1.71 14.01 7.36
CA ALA A 234 -3.07 14.46 7.67
C ALA A 234 -3.33 15.88 7.15
N ASN A 235 -2.38 16.80 7.30
CA ASN A 235 -2.48 18.17 6.81
C ASN A 235 -2.49 18.23 5.27
N PHE A 236 -1.66 17.40 4.61
CA PHE A 236 -1.63 17.28 3.16
C PHE A 236 -2.99 16.82 2.62
N ILE A 237 -3.53 15.72 3.13
CA ILE A 237 -4.85 15.20 2.72
C ILE A 237 -5.95 16.22 2.97
N ALA A 238 -5.98 16.82 4.17
CA ALA A 238 -6.96 17.86 4.53
C ALA A 238 -6.92 19.06 3.57
N THR A 239 -5.72 19.48 3.17
CA THR A 239 -5.54 20.60 2.25
C THR A 239 -6.09 20.27 0.86
N ILE A 240 -5.75 19.11 0.32
CA ILE A 240 -6.22 18.66 -0.99
C ILE A 240 -7.75 18.53 -1.01
N GLU A 241 -8.32 17.81 -0.05
CA GLU A 241 -9.78 17.61 0.02
C GLU A 241 -10.55 18.93 0.15
N LYS A 242 -10.10 19.83 1.03
CA LYS A 242 -10.74 21.14 1.21
C LYS A 242 -10.66 22.03 -0.04
N ARG A 243 -9.56 21.94 -0.81
CA ARG A 243 -9.39 22.77 -2.00
C ARG A 243 -10.15 22.24 -3.20
N GLN A 244 -10.19 20.91 -3.38
CA GLN A 244 -10.83 20.30 -4.53
C GLN A 244 -12.31 19.94 -4.29
N ASN A 245 -12.75 19.91 -3.03
CA ASN A 245 -14.06 19.40 -2.62
C ASN A 245 -14.30 17.94 -3.08
N LEU A 246 -13.21 17.17 -3.18
CA LEU A 246 -13.17 15.75 -3.51
C LEU A 246 -12.50 15.00 -2.38
N LYS A 247 -12.88 13.73 -2.18
CA LYS A 247 -12.24 12.88 -1.18
C LYS A 247 -11.02 12.15 -1.76
N VAL A 248 -9.98 12.01 -0.94
CA VAL A 248 -8.84 11.14 -1.23
C VAL A 248 -9.09 9.80 -0.57
N ALA A 249 -8.86 8.69 -1.29
CA ALA A 249 -9.06 7.33 -0.79
C ALA A 249 -10.48 7.07 -0.23
N SER A 250 -11.51 7.62 -0.88
CA SER A 250 -12.91 7.23 -0.63
C SER A 250 -13.16 5.88 -1.31
N LEU A 251 -13.24 4.82 -0.51
CA LEU A 251 -13.34 3.44 -1.04
C LEU A 251 -14.63 3.24 -1.83
N GLU A 252 -15.74 3.81 -1.35
CA GLU A 252 -17.05 3.72 -1.98
C GLU A 252 -17.08 4.46 -3.33
N GLU A 253 -16.47 5.64 -3.40
CA GLU A 253 -16.33 6.38 -4.67
C GLU A 253 -15.48 5.58 -5.66
N ILE A 254 -14.32 5.05 -5.21
CA ILE A 254 -13.45 4.26 -6.08
C ILE A 254 -14.17 3.00 -6.56
N ALA A 255 -14.86 2.27 -5.67
CA ALA A 255 -15.65 1.10 -6.04
C ALA A 255 -16.71 1.43 -7.09
N TYR A 256 -17.40 2.55 -6.95
CA TYR A 256 -18.38 3.03 -7.92
C TYR A 256 -17.75 3.41 -9.26
N ARG A 257 -16.70 4.24 -9.25
CA ARG A 257 -16.02 4.68 -10.48
C ARG A 257 -15.30 3.56 -11.22
N MET A 258 -14.81 2.57 -10.50
CA MET A 258 -14.20 1.37 -11.08
C MET A 258 -15.25 0.33 -11.56
N GLY A 259 -16.54 0.58 -11.32
CA GLY A 259 -17.63 -0.31 -11.70
C GLY A 259 -17.72 -1.59 -10.86
N TYR A 260 -17.16 -1.57 -9.65
CA TYR A 260 -17.26 -2.70 -8.70
C TYR A 260 -18.63 -2.74 -8.05
N ILE A 261 -19.24 -1.58 -7.82
CA ILE A 261 -20.60 -1.39 -7.33
C ILE A 261 -21.37 -0.45 -8.27
N ASN A 262 -22.69 -0.54 -8.23
CA ASN A 262 -23.56 0.36 -8.98
C ASN A 262 -24.03 1.55 -8.10
N LYS A 263 -24.81 2.46 -8.71
CA LYS A 263 -25.34 3.66 -8.07
C LYS A 263 -26.21 3.36 -6.84
N ASP A 264 -27.08 2.36 -6.93
CA ASP A 264 -27.99 2.01 -5.82
C ASP A 264 -27.19 1.50 -4.61
N GLN A 265 -26.16 0.68 -4.86
CA GLN A 265 -25.24 0.21 -3.83
C GLN A 265 -24.42 1.37 -3.20
N LEU A 266 -23.98 2.35 -4.00
CA LEU A 266 -23.32 3.54 -3.47
C LEU A 266 -24.26 4.33 -2.54
N VAL A 267 -25.51 4.50 -2.93
CA VAL A 267 -26.52 5.18 -2.10
C VAL A 267 -26.78 4.40 -0.82
N GLU A 268 -26.87 3.07 -0.88
CA GLU A 268 -27.05 2.20 0.28
C GLU A 268 -25.90 2.36 1.29
N LEU A 269 -24.65 2.34 0.81
CA LEU A 269 -23.45 2.56 1.64
C LEU A 269 -23.42 3.96 2.27
N ALA A 270 -23.94 4.98 1.59
CA ALA A 270 -23.99 6.34 2.09
C ALA A 270 -25.07 6.56 3.17
N GLN A 271 -26.16 5.77 3.21
CA GLN A 271 -27.27 6.00 4.12
C GLN A 271 -26.89 6.00 5.63
N PRO A 272 -26.10 5.06 6.15
CA PRO A 272 -25.66 5.08 7.56
C PRO A 272 -24.83 6.33 7.88
N LEU A 273 -24.15 6.91 6.89
CA LEU A 273 -23.24 8.04 7.00
C LEU A 273 -23.89 9.40 6.67
N LYS A 274 -25.17 9.43 6.33
CA LYS A 274 -25.86 10.65 5.84
C LYS A 274 -25.84 11.85 6.78
N LYS A 275 -25.51 11.67 8.05
CA LYS A 275 -25.44 12.74 9.05
C LYS A 275 -24.07 13.42 9.12
N ASN A 276 -23.06 12.89 8.43
CA ASN A 276 -21.70 13.45 8.39
C ASN A 276 -21.31 13.88 6.97
N ASP A 277 -20.23 14.64 6.85
CA ASP A 277 -19.75 15.19 5.58
C ASP A 277 -19.34 14.12 4.57
N TYR A 278 -18.83 12.98 5.05
CA TYR A 278 -18.42 11.87 4.19
C TYR A 278 -19.63 11.24 3.48
N GLY A 279 -20.69 10.91 4.23
CA GLY A 279 -21.92 10.37 3.65
C GLY A 279 -22.63 11.37 2.74
N GLN A 280 -22.63 12.65 3.08
CA GLN A 280 -23.16 13.70 2.22
C GLN A 280 -22.37 13.84 0.91
N TYR A 281 -21.06 13.62 0.95
CA TYR A 281 -20.21 13.58 -0.25
C TYR A 281 -20.65 12.42 -1.19
N LEU A 282 -20.79 11.21 -0.66
CA LEU A 282 -21.22 10.04 -1.45
C LEU A 282 -22.61 10.23 -2.06
N LEU A 283 -23.56 10.81 -1.31
CA LEU A 283 -24.90 11.09 -1.82
C LEU A 283 -24.87 12.14 -2.96
N ARG A 284 -24.03 13.19 -2.85
CA ARG A 284 -23.86 14.15 -3.96
C ARG A 284 -23.24 13.50 -5.18
N LEU A 285 -22.24 12.64 -4.98
CA LEU A 285 -21.61 11.87 -6.08
C LEU A 285 -22.65 11.05 -6.85
N ALA A 286 -23.51 10.33 -6.14
CA ALA A 286 -24.59 9.54 -6.73
C ALA A 286 -25.64 10.38 -7.52
N GLN A 287 -25.73 11.68 -7.27
CA GLN A 287 -26.67 12.57 -7.97
C GLN A 287 -26.08 13.20 -9.24
N GLN A 288 -24.75 13.21 -9.38
CA GLN A 288 -24.04 13.87 -10.50
C GLN A 288 -23.94 12.98 -11.73
N ASP A 289 -24.04 11.67 -11.55
CA ASP A 289 -24.06 10.62 -12.59
C ASP A 289 -25.47 10.00 -12.72
#